data_ef0456b960b8c90589f3dff10d223df3
#
_entry.id   ef0456b960b8c90589f3dff10d223df3
#
_cell.length_a   1.000
_cell.length_b   1.000
_cell.length_c   1.000
_cell.angle_alpha   90.00
_cell.angle_beta   90.00
_cell.angle_gamma   90.00
#
_symmetry.space_group_name_H-M   'P 1'
#
loop_
_entity.id
_entity.type
_entity.pdbx_description
1 polymer ?
#
loop_
_entity_poly.entity_id
_entity_poly.type
_entity_poly.pdbx_seq_one_letter_code
_entity_poly.pdbx_strand_id
1 'polypeptide(L)'
;MILEYTKSEKNEKFSFFTYKKQEREKLTEADYIQAAVLLSEQATQFKLFIDKASEHTIDTMFDTMYPFLSNCALACELMLKALLCYEKCDYTYRLKNKQERHSLLCLFNLLNEETKLRISSHDFFVKYRTENFLEDLKTYSYAFVNLRYAHEYKINCDDPFFLPNLMVILYKILQEYKKLNSG
;
A
#
# COMPACT_ATOMS: atom_id res chain seq x y z
N MET A 1 21.66 -36.83 -5.56
CA MET A 1 20.62 -36.90 -6.60
C MET A 1 20.80 -35.67 -7.45
N ILE A 2 21.51 -35.83 -8.57
CA ILE A 2 21.89 -34.75 -9.50
C ILE A 2 20.77 -34.64 -10.52
N LEU A 3 20.13 -33.50 -10.57
CA LEU A 3 19.15 -33.19 -11.61
C LEU A 3 19.91 -32.75 -12.86
N GLU A 4 20.00 -33.61 -13.85
CA GLU A 4 20.47 -33.24 -15.20
C GLU A 4 19.39 -32.45 -15.91
N TYR A 5 19.70 -31.19 -16.23
CA TYR A 5 18.91 -30.36 -17.14
C TYR A 5 19.23 -30.73 -18.57
N THR A 6 18.37 -31.49 -19.22
CA THR A 6 18.41 -31.64 -20.68
C THR A 6 17.89 -30.36 -21.35
N LYS A 7 18.79 -29.70 -22.06
CA LYS A 7 18.47 -28.60 -22.98
C LYS A 7 17.58 -29.14 -24.10
N SER A 8 16.30 -28.87 -24.04
CA SER A 8 15.41 -28.98 -25.20
C SER A 8 15.37 -27.61 -25.91
N GLU A 9 16.02 -27.57 -27.06
CA GLU A 9 15.87 -26.47 -28.03
C GLU A 9 14.46 -26.51 -28.62
N LYS A 10 13.56 -25.71 -28.08
CA LYS A 10 12.41 -25.22 -28.82
C LYS A 10 12.22 -23.75 -28.50
N ASN A 11 12.38 -22.92 -29.51
CA ASN A 11 12.03 -21.51 -29.56
C ASN A 11 10.54 -21.32 -29.24
N GLU A 12 10.14 -21.44 -28.00
CA GLU A 12 8.91 -20.86 -27.49
C GLU A 12 9.22 -19.42 -27.17
N LYS A 13 8.88 -18.54 -28.13
CA LYS A 13 8.71 -17.12 -27.88
C LYS A 13 7.76 -17.01 -26.68
N PHE A 14 8.31 -16.74 -25.51
CA PHE A 14 7.53 -16.15 -24.44
C PHE A 14 6.91 -14.89 -24.99
N SER A 15 5.67 -14.98 -25.45
CA SER A 15 4.86 -13.80 -25.70
C SER A 15 4.61 -13.17 -24.33
N PHE A 16 5.51 -12.29 -23.90
CA PHE A 16 5.15 -11.30 -22.91
C PHE A 16 3.81 -10.74 -23.36
N PHE A 17 2.81 -10.81 -22.48
CA PHE A 17 1.52 -10.21 -22.71
C PHE A 17 1.76 -8.78 -23.21
N THR A 18 1.74 -8.59 -24.50
CA THR A 18 1.62 -7.28 -25.09
C THR A 18 0.22 -6.85 -24.72
N TYR A 19 0.08 -6.11 -23.60
CA TYR A 19 -1.11 -5.34 -23.37
C TYR A 19 -1.30 -4.45 -24.59
N LYS A 20 -2.06 -4.93 -25.58
CA LYS A 20 -2.65 -4.06 -26.58
C LYS A 20 -3.34 -2.99 -25.74
N LYS A 21 -3.07 -1.73 -26.07
CA LYS A 21 -3.75 -0.56 -25.52
C LYS A 21 -5.21 -0.68 -25.97
N GLN A 22 -5.97 -1.58 -25.32
CA GLN A 22 -7.43 -1.61 -25.42
C GLN A 22 -7.88 -0.24 -24.93
N GLU A 23 -8.71 0.43 -25.70
CA GLU A 23 -9.49 1.55 -25.21
C GLU A 23 -10.09 1.06 -23.89
N ARG A 24 -9.70 1.68 -22.79
CA ARG A 24 -10.15 1.24 -21.45
C ARG A 24 -11.65 1.46 -21.42
N GLU A 25 -12.40 0.37 -21.47
CA GLU A 25 -13.80 0.40 -21.11
C GLU A 25 -13.92 1.06 -19.74
N LYS A 26 -14.89 1.93 -19.60
CA LYS A 26 -15.12 2.64 -18.34
C LYS A 26 -15.49 1.59 -17.29
N LEU A 27 -14.71 1.52 -16.22
CA LEU A 27 -14.95 0.56 -15.13
C LEU A 27 -16.37 0.73 -14.59
N THR A 28 -17.05 -0.38 -14.39
CA THR A 28 -18.36 -0.43 -13.77
C THR A 28 -18.24 -0.33 -12.26
N GLU A 29 -19.34 -0.09 -11.58
CA GLU A 29 -19.39 -0.11 -10.11
C GLU A 29 -18.97 -1.48 -9.55
N ALA A 30 -19.37 -2.56 -10.20
CA ALA A 30 -18.99 -3.93 -9.81
C ALA A 30 -17.47 -4.13 -9.90
N ASP A 31 -16.81 -3.58 -10.93
CA ASP A 31 -15.35 -3.67 -11.08
C ASP A 31 -14.63 -2.96 -9.95
N TYR A 32 -15.11 -1.78 -9.51
CA TYR A 32 -14.54 -1.07 -8.37
C TYR A 32 -14.71 -1.85 -7.07
N ILE A 33 -15.89 -2.42 -6.81
CA ILE A 33 -16.14 -3.23 -5.61
C ILE A 33 -15.25 -4.47 -5.61
N GLN A 34 -15.15 -5.18 -6.74
CA GLN A 34 -14.28 -6.35 -6.84
C GLN A 34 -12.81 -6.00 -6.60
N ALA A 35 -12.32 -4.92 -7.19
CA ALA A 35 -10.95 -4.44 -6.96
C ALA A 35 -10.73 -4.06 -5.49
N ALA A 36 -11.69 -3.37 -4.86
CA ALA A 36 -11.62 -3.00 -3.45
C ALA A 36 -11.53 -4.23 -2.53
N VAL A 37 -12.33 -5.26 -2.80
CA VAL A 37 -12.30 -6.53 -2.03
C VAL A 37 -10.93 -7.17 -2.14
N LEU A 38 -10.41 -7.38 -3.35
CA LEU A 38 -9.10 -8.01 -3.58
C LEU A 38 -7.96 -7.25 -2.90
N LEU A 39 -7.91 -5.91 -3.07
CA LEU A 39 -6.89 -5.07 -2.46
C LEU A 39 -6.98 -5.09 -0.93
N SER A 40 -8.20 -5.08 -0.38
CA SER A 40 -8.41 -5.11 1.07
C SER A 40 -8.04 -6.46 1.68
N GLU A 41 -8.23 -7.56 0.97
CA GLU A 41 -7.78 -8.89 1.40
C GLU A 41 -6.26 -8.97 1.42
N GLN A 42 -5.58 -8.52 0.36
CA GLN A 42 -4.12 -8.44 0.31
C GLN A 42 -3.57 -7.57 1.46
N ALA A 43 -4.13 -6.39 1.68
CA ALA A 43 -3.72 -5.50 2.76
C ALA A 43 -3.92 -6.14 4.15
N THR A 44 -5.01 -6.87 4.34
CA THR A 44 -5.29 -7.60 5.59
C THR A 44 -4.26 -8.70 5.83
N GLN A 45 -3.88 -9.47 4.81
CA GLN A 45 -2.85 -10.51 4.93
C GLN A 45 -1.49 -9.90 5.29
N PHE A 46 -1.10 -8.79 4.67
CA PHE A 46 0.13 -8.07 5.03
C PHE A 46 0.10 -7.60 6.48
N LYS A 47 -1.02 -7.01 6.94
CA LYS A 47 -1.16 -6.57 8.32
C LYS A 47 -1.01 -7.73 9.31
N LEU A 48 -1.69 -8.85 9.07
CA LEU A 48 -1.58 -10.04 9.93
C LEU A 48 -0.16 -10.60 9.98
N PHE A 49 0.56 -10.58 8.85
CA PHE A 49 1.96 -10.96 8.79
C PHE A 49 2.84 -10.04 9.64
N ILE A 50 2.62 -8.72 9.53
CA ILE A 50 3.34 -7.70 10.29
C ILE A 50 3.08 -7.85 11.79
N ASP A 51 1.81 -8.04 12.19
CA ASP A 51 1.45 -8.24 13.60
C ASP A 51 2.19 -9.44 14.19
N LYS A 52 2.21 -10.58 13.50
CA LYS A 52 2.94 -11.77 13.94
C LYS A 52 4.45 -11.57 13.98
N ALA A 53 5.01 -10.87 13.00
CA ALA A 53 6.45 -10.59 12.97
C ALA A 53 6.86 -9.69 14.14
N SER A 54 6.03 -8.71 14.53
CA SER A 54 6.32 -7.79 15.64
C SER A 54 6.34 -8.48 17.01
N GLU A 55 5.63 -9.60 17.19
CA GLU A 55 5.63 -10.37 18.44
C GLU A 55 6.99 -11.03 18.73
N HIS A 56 7.82 -11.26 17.73
CA HIS A 56 9.06 -12.03 17.85
C HIS A 56 10.37 -11.22 17.77
N THR A 57 10.32 -9.90 17.55
CA THR A 57 11.48 -9.14 17.09
C THR A 57 12.03 -8.09 18.04
N ILE A 58 11.73 -8.12 19.33
CA ILE A 58 12.22 -7.10 20.29
C ILE A 58 13.76 -7.07 20.36
N ASP A 59 14.43 -8.21 20.23
CA ASP A 59 15.89 -8.32 20.35
C ASP A 59 16.69 -8.01 19.05
N THR A 60 16.02 -7.96 17.88
CA THR A 60 16.66 -7.73 16.58
C THR A 60 16.11 -6.50 15.87
N MET A 61 15.63 -5.51 16.62
CA MET A 61 14.83 -4.40 16.15
C MET A 61 15.51 -3.58 15.03
N PHE A 62 16.83 -3.40 15.06
CA PHE A 62 17.53 -2.60 14.06
C PHE A 62 17.69 -3.32 12.72
N ASP A 63 17.99 -4.60 12.73
CA ASP A 63 18.22 -5.37 11.49
C ASP A 63 16.92 -5.63 10.73
N THR A 64 15.78 -5.65 11.43
CA THR A 64 14.46 -5.95 10.85
C THR A 64 13.61 -4.71 10.63
N MET A 65 14.02 -3.53 11.10
CA MET A 65 13.23 -2.31 11.05
C MET A 65 12.89 -1.89 9.62
N TYR A 66 13.85 -1.86 8.71
CA TYR A 66 13.60 -1.46 7.32
C TYR A 66 12.66 -2.42 6.58
N PRO A 67 12.86 -3.75 6.63
CA PRO A 67 11.87 -4.69 6.09
C PRO A 67 10.48 -4.53 6.71
N PHE A 68 10.39 -4.34 8.02
CA PHE A 68 9.13 -4.11 8.72
C PHE A 68 8.42 -2.85 8.21
N LEU A 69 9.11 -1.71 8.18
CA LEU A 69 8.55 -0.43 7.70
C LEU A 69 8.19 -0.49 6.20
N SER A 70 8.98 -1.18 5.38
CA SER A 70 8.68 -1.41 3.97
C SER A 70 7.36 -2.16 3.79
N ASN A 71 7.12 -3.20 4.59
CA ASN A 71 5.88 -3.95 4.56
C ASN A 71 4.69 -3.13 5.09
N CYS A 72 4.88 -2.30 6.13
CA CYS A 72 3.87 -1.34 6.59
C CYS A 72 3.49 -0.35 5.47
N ALA A 73 4.48 0.18 4.76
CA ALA A 73 4.26 1.09 3.64
C ALA A 73 3.46 0.44 2.50
N LEU A 74 3.78 -0.82 2.15
CA LEU A 74 3.03 -1.58 1.16
C LEU A 74 1.58 -1.82 1.62
N ALA A 75 1.38 -2.19 2.88
CA ALA A 75 0.04 -2.35 3.43
C ALA A 75 -0.77 -1.05 3.37
N CYS A 76 -0.16 0.09 3.74
CA CYS A 76 -0.79 1.41 3.61
C CYS A 76 -1.17 1.73 2.16
N GLU A 77 -0.27 1.47 1.20
CA GLU A 77 -0.53 1.67 -0.23
C GLU A 77 -1.74 0.86 -0.71
N LEU A 78 -1.79 -0.44 -0.35
CA LEU A 78 -2.88 -1.32 -0.74
C LEU A 78 -4.21 -0.89 -0.09
N MET A 79 -4.20 -0.45 1.17
CA MET A 79 -5.39 0.04 1.87
C MET A 79 -5.92 1.34 1.25
N LEU A 80 -5.04 2.29 0.93
CA LEU A 80 -5.44 3.52 0.23
C LEU A 80 -6.06 3.23 -1.13
N LYS A 81 -5.48 2.32 -1.91
CA LYS A 81 -6.06 1.88 -3.19
C LYS A 81 -7.42 1.21 -3.01
N ALA A 82 -7.58 0.37 -1.98
CA ALA A 82 -8.85 -0.25 -1.66
C ALA A 82 -9.92 0.79 -1.30
N LEU A 83 -9.59 1.78 -0.47
CA LEU A 83 -10.49 2.88 -0.14
C LEU A 83 -10.90 3.66 -1.39
N LEU A 84 -9.94 4.00 -2.27
CA LEU A 84 -10.23 4.66 -3.54
C LEU A 84 -11.18 3.85 -4.43
N CYS A 85 -11.03 2.52 -4.46
CA CYS A 85 -11.96 1.65 -5.16
C CYS A 85 -13.37 1.69 -4.54
N TYR A 86 -13.49 1.63 -3.20
CA TYR A 86 -14.78 1.80 -2.53
C TYR A 86 -15.42 3.17 -2.81
N GLU A 87 -14.63 4.21 -2.95
CA GLU A 87 -15.07 5.56 -3.35
C GLU A 87 -15.30 5.70 -4.87
N LYS A 88 -15.19 4.60 -5.64
CA LYS A 88 -15.35 4.56 -7.11
C LYS A 88 -14.40 5.51 -7.83
N CYS A 89 -13.21 5.72 -7.26
CA CYS A 89 -12.16 6.57 -7.83
C CYS A 89 -11.21 5.76 -8.70
N ASP A 90 -11.17 6.06 -10.01
CA ASP A 90 -10.14 5.50 -10.89
C ASP A 90 -8.81 6.23 -10.71
N TYR A 91 -8.06 5.82 -9.68
CA TYR A 91 -6.74 6.37 -9.40
C TYR A 91 -5.74 6.08 -10.54
N THR A 92 -5.96 5.02 -11.31
CA THR A 92 -5.06 4.66 -12.43
C THR A 92 -5.22 5.62 -13.61
N TYR A 93 -6.40 6.21 -13.77
CA TYR A 93 -6.67 7.24 -14.76
C TYR A 93 -6.20 8.61 -14.27
N ARG A 94 -6.44 8.94 -13.00
CA ARG A 94 -6.08 10.24 -12.42
C ARG A 94 -4.58 10.41 -12.25
N LEU A 95 -3.86 9.36 -11.82
CA LEU A 95 -2.41 9.36 -11.66
C LEU A 95 -1.76 8.81 -12.95
N LYS A 96 -1.39 9.73 -13.84
CA LYS A 96 -0.82 9.38 -15.16
C LYS A 96 0.58 8.78 -15.03
N ASN A 97 1.37 9.29 -14.10
CA ASN A 97 2.70 8.77 -13.81
C ASN A 97 2.60 7.48 -12.98
N LYS A 98 3.28 6.42 -13.44
CA LYS A 98 3.30 5.14 -12.71
C LYS A 98 3.86 5.28 -11.30
N GLN A 99 4.85 6.14 -11.07
CA GLN A 99 5.43 6.38 -9.76
C GLN A 99 4.42 6.99 -8.79
N GLU A 100 3.57 7.93 -9.25
CA GLU A 100 2.52 8.54 -8.40
C GLU A 100 1.53 7.51 -7.88
N ARG A 101 1.31 6.40 -8.60
CA ARG A 101 0.43 5.31 -8.18
C ARG A 101 0.96 4.50 -6.99
N HIS A 102 2.22 4.72 -6.62
CA HIS A 102 2.88 4.14 -5.45
C HIS A 102 3.17 5.18 -4.36
N SER A 103 2.76 6.43 -4.59
CA SER A 103 2.93 7.53 -3.63
C SER A 103 1.77 7.54 -2.64
N LEU A 104 2.05 7.34 -1.34
CA LEU A 104 1.03 7.41 -0.30
C LEU A 104 0.35 8.78 -0.28
N LEU A 105 1.10 9.87 -0.47
CA LEU A 105 0.55 11.22 -0.55
C LEU A 105 -0.38 11.41 -1.75
N CYS A 106 0.03 10.94 -2.94
CA CYS A 106 -0.80 11.07 -4.13
C CYS A 106 -2.10 10.27 -4.00
N LEU A 107 -2.03 9.05 -3.47
CA LEU A 107 -3.21 8.22 -3.23
C LEU A 107 -4.13 8.84 -2.17
N PHE A 108 -3.57 9.33 -1.05
CA PHE A 108 -4.32 10.01 -0.02
C PHE A 108 -5.05 11.25 -0.56
N ASN A 109 -4.39 12.05 -1.39
CA ASN A 109 -4.98 13.27 -1.95
C ASN A 109 -6.18 12.99 -2.89
N LEU A 110 -6.30 11.79 -3.43
CA LEU A 110 -7.44 11.39 -4.27
C LEU A 110 -8.66 10.94 -3.47
N LEU A 111 -8.52 10.60 -2.19
CA LEU A 111 -9.65 10.25 -1.31
C LEU A 111 -10.62 11.43 -1.19
N ASN A 112 -11.88 11.14 -0.87
CA ASN A 112 -12.84 12.18 -0.54
C ASN A 112 -12.46 12.90 0.77
N GLU A 113 -13.00 14.10 0.98
CA GLU A 113 -12.64 14.96 2.11
C GLU A 113 -13.01 14.34 3.46
N GLU A 114 -14.11 13.59 3.52
CA GLU A 114 -14.53 12.91 4.76
C GLU A 114 -13.51 11.84 5.17
N THR A 115 -13.09 10.99 4.24
CA THR A 115 -12.09 9.95 4.51
C THR A 115 -10.74 10.55 4.86
N LYS A 116 -10.31 11.61 4.16
CA LYS A 116 -9.08 12.35 4.50
C LYS A 116 -9.13 12.88 5.92
N LEU A 117 -10.23 13.51 6.29
CA LEU A 117 -10.40 14.07 7.62
C LEU A 117 -10.36 12.98 8.68
N ARG A 118 -11.07 11.87 8.47
CA ARG A 118 -11.06 10.70 9.39
C ARG A 118 -9.66 10.12 9.61
N ILE A 119 -8.82 10.10 8.58
CA ILE A 119 -7.43 9.63 8.70
C ILE A 119 -6.58 10.66 9.44
N SER A 120 -6.58 11.93 9.01
CA SER A 120 -5.68 12.95 9.53
C SER A 120 -6.05 13.45 10.92
N SER A 121 -7.34 13.42 11.29
CA SER A 121 -7.83 13.82 12.62
C SER A 121 -7.93 12.69 13.63
N HIS A 122 -7.43 11.50 13.29
CA HIS A 122 -7.46 10.38 14.23
C HIS A 122 -6.67 10.72 15.49
N ASP A 123 -7.24 10.39 16.67
CA ASP A 123 -6.71 10.74 17.99
C ASP A 123 -5.21 10.47 18.16
N PHE A 124 -4.71 9.43 17.50
CA PHE A 124 -3.28 9.13 17.52
C PHE A 124 -2.45 10.30 16.94
N PHE A 125 -2.81 10.81 15.77
CA PHE A 125 -2.06 11.91 15.14
C PHE A 125 -2.27 13.23 15.87
N VAL A 126 -3.48 13.48 16.39
CA VAL A 126 -3.80 14.67 17.18
C VAL A 126 -3.07 14.69 18.53
N LYS A 127 -2.97 13.53 19.20
CA LYS A 127 -2.42 13.44 20.55
C LYS A 127 -0.89 13.40 20.58
N TYR A 128 -0.27 12.75 19.60
CA TYR A 128 1.17 12.47 19.62
C TYR A 128 1.96 13.31 18.61
N ARG A 129 1.27 13.99 17.69
CA ARG A 129 1.89 14.81 16.65
C ARG A 129 1.02 16.00 16.29
N THR A 130 1.42 17.11 16.82
CA THR A 130 0.61 18.32 16.80
C THR A 130 0.58 19.09 15.49
N GLU A 131 1.48 18.86 14.54
CA GLU A 131 1.60 19.89 13.50
C GLU A 131 1.64 19.42 12.04
N ASN A 132 1.99 18.15 11.68
CA ASN A 132 2.25 17.89 10.27
C ASN A 132 1.98 16.47 9.76
N PHE A 133 0.76 15.93 9.94
CA PHE A 133 0.38 14.68 9.29
C PHE A 133 0.73 14.65 7.78
N LEU A 134 0.47 15.75 7.05
CA LEU A 134 0.76 15.82 5.62
C LEU A 134 2.25 15.89 5.32
N GLU A 135 3.07 16.49 6.17
CA GLU A 135 4.53 16.49 6.00
C GLU A 135 5.12 15.11 6.28
N ASP A 136 4.65 14.44 7.33
CA ASP A 136 5.02 13.05 7.58
C ASP A 136 4.61 12.15 6.41
N LEU A 137 3.37 12.29 5.94
CA LEU A 137 2.90 11.53 4.79
C LEU A 137 3.71 11.83 3.52
N LYS A 138 4.18 13.05 3.34
CA LYS A 138 5.07 13.46 2.26
C LYS A 138 6.44 12.81 2.41
N THR A 139 7.01 12.81 3.61
CA THR A 139 8.31 12.16 3.93
C THR A 139 8.27 10.68 3.59
N TYR A 140 7.18 9.99 3.96
CA TYR A 140 7.00 8.57 3.70
C TYR A 140 6.30 8.25 2.38
N SER A 141 6.14 9.24 1.49
CA SER A 141 5.33 9.10 0.26
C SER A 141 5.73 7.92 -0.62
N TYR A 142 7.03 7.65 -0.73
CA TYR A 142 7.58 6.54 -1.51
C TYR A 142 8.27 5.48 -0.62
N ALA A 143 7.86 5.36 0.62
CA ALA A 143 8.53 4.53 1.62
C ALA A 143 8.67 3.07 1.17
N PHE A 144 7.66 2.47 0.52
CA PHE A 144 7.75 1.10 0.03
C PHE A 144 8.93 0.89 -0.93
N VAL A 145 9.16 1.81 -1.84
CA VAL A 145 10.27 1.74 -2.79
C VAL A 145 11.59 2.08 -2.10
N ASN A 146 11.62 3.21 -1.40
CA ASN A 146 12.84 3.73 -0.79
C ASN A 146 13.41 2.79 0.29
N LEU A 147 12.57 2.24 1.16
CA LEU A 147 13.00 1.36 2.25
C LEU A 147 13.53 0.00 1.75
N ARG A 148 13.07 -0.48 0.60
CA ARG A 148 13.62 -1.69 -0.03
C ARG A 148 15.06 -1.51 -0.51
N TYR A 149 15.40 -0.28 -0.88
CA TYR A 149 16.73 0.11 -1.37
C TYR A 149 17.47 0.98 -0.35
N ALA A 150 17.15 0.82 0.94
CA ALA A 150 17.73 1.61 2.02
C ALA A 150 19.28 1.54 2.09
N HIS A 151 19.85 0.43 1.59
CA HIS A 151 21.28 0.26 1.47
C HIS A 151 21.93 1.15 0.39
N GLU A 152 21.13 1.65 -0.57
CA GLU A 152 21.59 2.54 -1.65
C GLU A 152 21.33 4.02 -1.32
N TYR A 153 20.37 4.30 -0.44
CA TYR A 153 19.90 5.66 -0.13
C TYR A 153 19.98 5.93 1.37
N LYS A 154 20.42 7.14 1.73
CA LYS A 154 20.25 7.62 3.10
C LYS A 154 18.77 7.96 3.30
N ILE A 155 18.08 7.10 4.04
CA ILE A 155 16.68 7.34 4.39
C ILE A 155 16.65 7.91 5.80
N ASN A 156 16.12 9.12 5.93
CA ASN A 156 15.78 9.68 7.24
C ASN A 156 14.45 9.09 7.66
N CYS A 157 14.49 8.13 8.58
CA CYS A 157 13.30 7.66 9.29
C CYS A 157 13.17 8.46 10.58
N ASP A 158 12.68 9.70 10.48
CA ASP A 158 12.54 10.59 11.64
C ASP A 158 11.52 10.05 12.65
N ASP A 159 10.54 9.30 12.18
CA ASP A 159 9.57 8.60 13.01
C ASP A 159 9.25 7.18 12.53
N PRO A 160 9.84 6.16 13.15
CA PRO A 160 9.58 4.78 12.79
C PRO A 160 8.14 4.31 13.09
N PHE A 161 7.39 5.07 13.89
CA PHE A 161 6.02 4.70 14.28
C PHE A 161 4.95 5.25 13.35
N PHE A 162 5.27 6.20 12.46
CA PHE A 162 4.29 6.80 11.57
C PHE A 162 3.58 5.76 10.69
N LEU A 163 4.35 4.96 9.92
CA LEU A 163 3.80 3.96 9.02
C LEU A 163 2.99 2.86 9.72
N PRO A 164 3.46 2.25 10.82
CA PRO A 164 2.67 1.29 11.59
C PRO A 164 1.34 1.86 12.09
N ASN A 165 1.34 3.10 12.57
CA ASN A 165 0.12 3.74 13.06
C ASN A 165 -0.83 4.11 11.92
N LEU A 166 -0.31 4.64 10.81
CA LEU A 166 -1.10 4.89 9.60
C LEU A 166 -1.78 3.59 9.13
N MET A 167 -1.03 2.50 9.08
CA MET A 167 -1.56 1.18 8.72
C MET A 167 -2.74 0.76 9.60
N VAL A 168 -2.62 0.91 10.92
CA VAL A 168 -3.70 0.54 11.87
C VAL A 168 -4.94 1.40 11.64
N ILE A 169 -4.77 2.70 11.41
CA ILE A 169 -5.87 3.63 11.16
C ILE A 169 -6.58 3.30 9.85
N LEU A 170 -5.81 3.14 8.76
CA LEU A 170 -6.36 2.76 7.46
C LEU A 170 -7.11 1.42 7.52
N TYR A 171 -6.57 0.45 8.26
CA TYR A 171 -7.22 -0.85 8.45
C TYR A 171 -8.59 -0.72 9.11
N LYS A 172 -8.70 0.08 10.19
CA LYS A 172 -10.00 0.32 10.87
C LYS A 172 -11.02 0.93 9.93
N ILE A 173 -10.64 1.98 9.20
CA ILE A 173 -11.52 2.65 8.24
C ILE A 173 -11.94 1.67 7.13
N LEU A 174 -10.99 0.90 6.61
CA LEU A 174 -11.26 -0.10 5.59
C LEU A 174 -12.26 -1.17 6.03
N GLN A 175 -12.18 -1.63 7.29
CA GLN A 175 -13.15 -2.59 7.84
C GLN A 175 -14.57 -2.01 7.91
N GLU A 176 -14.71 -0.72 8.18
CA GLU A 176 -16.01 -0.05 8.16
C GLU A 176 -16.59 0.02 6.74
N TYR A 177 -15.75 0.40 5.74
CA TYR A 177 -16.17 0.38 4.33
C TYR A 177 -16.59 -1.03 3.88
N LYS A 178 -15.87 -2.07 4.29
CA LYS A 178 -16.24 -3.47 3.99
C LYS A 178 -17.61 -3.81 4.54
N LYS A 179 -17.90 -3.47 5.79
CA LYS A 179 -19.21 -3.75 6.43
C LYS A 179 -20.36 -3.04 5.71
N LEU A 180 -20.16 -1.78 5.32
CA LEU A 180 -21.19 -1.00 4.61
C LEU A 180 -21.49 -1.52 3.21
N ASN A 181 -20.55 -2.21 2.55
CA ASN A 181 -20.70 -2.74 1.19
C ASN A 181 -20.95 -4.25 1.14
N SER A 182 -21.10 -4.92 2.30
CA SER A 182 -21.36 -6.36 2.40
C SER A 182 -22.84 -6.68 2.68
N GLY A 183 -23.71 -5.68 2.78
CA GLY A 183 -25.16 -5.78 2.92
C GLY A 183 -25.82 -5.54 1.58
#